data_2aa8fd24c152150e2e2f90d618502d40
#
_entry.id   2aa8fd24c152150e2e2f90d618502d40
#
_cell.length_a   1.000
_cell.length_b   1.000
_cell.length_c   1.000
_cell.angle_alpha   90.00
_cell.angle_beta   90.00
_cell.angle_gamma   90.00
#
_symmetry.space_group_name_H-M   'P 1'
#
loop_
_entity.id
_entity.type
_entity.pdbx_description
1 polymer ?
#
loop_
_entity_poly.entity_id
_entity_poly.type
_entity_poly.pdbx_seq_one_letter_code
_entity_poly.pdbx_strand_id
1 'polypeptide(L)'
;QVVNEAINPNRTRKKMVLLVGDGNNGKGTFQALLENLIGRENISNLKPEQFGKEFYLGALEGKVCNIGDDISNKYLDEVSDLMSVVSGDPVQVNKKGKQPVEARFNLLCVFSGNDLPNARNKTNGWYRRLCIIPFNADFNGEVERPEIKDEFIKDKALLEWVLFKILNMADFDKFIEPKAVKKMLTEYQNNNDYIKVWVENYYIPNGWHEVNHVPMFIARNKLKEFAEDIGIDKPKLGQFGKNVISELEKQTHNKYNIGNGTTKKEFYDTLDPNGFYGNKFIGVWGIKLEK
;
A
#
# COMPACT_ATOMS: atom_id res chain seq x y z
N GLN A 1 2.83 20.06 -9.62
CA GLN A 1 4.00 19.42 -9.00
C GLN A 1 4.23 18.00 -9.56
N VAL A 2 3.22 17.12 -9.63
CA VAL A 2 3.40 15.75 -10.17
C VAL A 2 3.92 15.78 -11.61
N VAL A 3 3.35 16.60 -12.47
CA VAL A 3 3.78 16.75 -13.87
C VAL A 3 5.19 17.33 -13.95
N ASN A 4 5.51 18.34 -13.14
CA ASN A 4 6.87 18.88 -13.06
C ASN A 4 7.87 17.80 -12.63
N GLU A 5 7.54 17.01 -11.62
CA GLU A 5 8.39 15.89 -11.16
C GLU A 5 8.58 14.83 -12.24
N ALA A 6 7.58 14.57 -13.07
CA ALA A 6 7.67 13.59 -14.16
C ALA A 6 8.67 13.99 -15.25
N ILE A 7 8.79 15.28 -15.53
CA ILE A 7 9.68 15.80 -16.60
C ILE A 7 11.02 16.35 -16.07
N ASN A 8 11.18 16.49 -14.74
CA ASN A 8 12.40 17.05 -14.14
C ASN A 8 13.52 16.00 -14.10
N PRO A 9 14.67 16.24 -14.74
CA PRO A 9 15.78 15.29 -14.71
C PRO A 9 16.46 15.18 -13.32
N ASN A 10 16.31 16.19 -12.47
CA ASN A 10 16.95 16.27 -11.15
C ASN A 10 15.98 15.91 -10.02
N ARG A 11 15.27 14.79 -10.16
CA ARG A 11 14.31 14.36 -9.15
C ARG A 11 14.97 14.09 -7.81
N THR A 12 14.45 14.73 -6.76
CA THR A 12 14.95 14.56 -5.40
C THR A 12 13.88 14.16 -4.40
N ARG A 13 12.60 14.18 -4.80
CA ARG A 13 11.46 14.01 -3.88
C ARG A 13 11.28 12.59 -3.39
N LYS A 14 11.79 11.59 -4.13
CA LYS A 14 11.81 10.17 -3.74
C LYS A 14 10.43 9.64 -3.34
N LYS A 15 9.40 10.03 -4.10
CA LYS A 15 8.02 9.60 -3.91
C LYS A 15 7.45 9.00 -5.18
N MET A 16 6.62 7.97 -5.02
CA MET A 16 5.70 7.51 -6.04
C MET A 16 4.33 8.13 -5.81
N VAL A 17 3.58 8.33 -6.87
CA VAL A 17 2.23 8.90 -6.85
C VAL A 17 1.22 7.79 -7.06
N LEU A 18 0.21 7.74 -6.21
CA LEU A 18 -0.89 6.78 -6.24
C LEU A 18 -2.19 7.56 -6.42
N LEU A 19 -2.83 7.41 -7.57
CA LEU A 19 -4.12 8.01 -7.90
C LEU A 19 -5.22 7.04 -7.52
N VAL A 20 -6.05 7.39 -6.54
CA VAL A 20 -7.02 6.46 -5.96
C VAL A 20 -8.43 7.03 -6.04
N GLY A 21 -9.38 6.19 -6.36
CA GLY A 21 -10.80 6.52 -6.39
C GLY A 21 -11.59 5.59 -7.31
N ASP A 22 -12.89 5.59 -7.18
CA ASP A 22 -13.81 4.78 -7.99
C ASP A 22 -13.74 5.13 -9.49
N GLY A 23 -14.48 4.46 -10.33
CA GLY A 23 -14.50 4.72 -11.76
C GLY A 23 -14.94 6.14 -12.12
N ASN A 24 -14.63 6.58 -13.34
CA ASN A 24 -15.06 7.82 -13.99
C ASN A 24 -14.85 9.12 -13.18
N ASN A 25 -13.68 9.29 -12.60
CA ASN A 25 -13.29 10.41 -11.74
C ASN A 25 -12.08 11.21 -12.26
N GLY A 26 -11.63 10.94 -13.47
CA GLY A 26 -10.55 11.68 -14.13
C GLY A 26 -9.14 11.15 -13.93
N LYS A 27 -8.91 10.04 -13.22
CA LYS A 27 -7.58 9.40 -13.10
C LYS A 27 -6.97 9.11 -14.48
N GLY A 28 -7.71 8.38 -15.31
CA GLY A 28 -7.26 8.03 -16.67
C GLY A 28 -7.03 9.25 -17.57
N THR A 29 -7.81 10.31 -17.41
CA THR A 29 -7.60 11.58 -18.12
C THR A 29 -6.30 12.25 -17.68
N PHE A 30 -5.99 12.25 -16.39
CA PHE A 30 -4.74 12.79 -15.86
C PHE A 30 -3.53 11.98 -16.34
N GLN A 31 -3.62 10.63 -16.35
CA GLN A 31 -2.55 9.79 -16.89
C GLN A 31 -2.34 10.01 -18.39
N ALA A 32 -3.41 10.11 -19.18
CA ALA A 32 -3.33 10.41 -20.61
C ALA A 32 -2.71 11.80 -20.88
N LEU A 33 -2.98 12.80 -20.04
CA LEU A 33 -2.29 14.08 -20.09
C LEU A 33 -0.78 13.94 -19.87
N LEU A 34 -0.37 13.15 -18.87
CA LEU A 34 1.06 12.85 -18.62
C LEU A 34 1.69 12.16 -19.83
N GLU A 35 1.02 11.15 -20.40
CA GLU A 35 1.50 10.44 -21.59
C GLU A 35 1.70 11.38 -22.79
N ASN A 36 0.74 12.28 -23.02
CA ASN A 36 0.82 13.23 -24.13
C ASN A 36 1.93 14.28 -23.93
N LEU A 37 2.19 14.70 -22.68
CA LEU A 37 3.26 15.66 -22.37
C LEU A 37 4.67 15.04 -22.44
N ILE A 38 4.81 13.79 -22.03
CA ILE A 38 6.11 13.11 -21.91
C ILE A 38 6.49 12.41 -23.23
N GLY A 39 5.51 11.94 -23.98
CA GLY A 39 5.69 11.03 -25.11
C GLY A 39 5.74 9.57 -24.67
N ARG A 40 4.96 8.73 -25.32
CA ARG A 40 4.75 7.32 -24.94
C ARG A 40 6.05 6.50 -24.97
N GLU A 41 6.96 6.85 -25.85
CA GLU A 41 8.29 6.22 -25.98
C GLU A 41 9.15 6.42 -24.74
N ASN A 42 8.90 7.45 -23.94
CA ASN A 42 9.63 7.78 -22.71
C ASN A 42 8.97 7.21 -21.43
N ILE A 43 7.91 6.41 -21.59
CA ILE A 43 7.13 5.87 -20.49
C ILE A 43 7.22 4.34 -20.46
N SER A 44 7.26 3.77 -19.26
CA SER A 44 7.04 2.35 -18.98
C SER A 44 5.70 2.15 -18.27
N ASN A 45 5.18 0.92 -18.28
CA ASN A 45 3.86 0.60 -17.74
C ASN A 45 3.89 -0.56 -16.72
N LEU A 46 4.91 -0.62 -15.89
CA LEU A 46 5.00 -1.65 -14.86
C LEU A 46 4.00 -1.38 -13.73
N LYS A 47 3.31 -2.42 -13.29
CA LYS A 47 2.50 -2.40 -12.07
C LYS A 47 3.40 -2.66 -10.85
N PRO A 48 3.00 -2.25 -9.62
CA PRO A 48 3.84 -2.39 -8.41
C PRO A 48 4.38 -3.81 -8.20
N GLU A 49 3.56 -4.83 -8.41
CA GLU A 49 3.90 -6.24 -8.24
C GLU A 49 4.89 -6.78 -9.28
N GLN A 50 5.18 -6.02 -10.32
CA GLN A 50 6.13 -6.42 -11.36
C GLN A 50 7.56 -5.98 -11.05
N PHE A 51 7.76 -5.01 -10.15
CA PHE A 51 9.10 -4.53 -9.81
C PHE A 51 9.98 -5.58 -9.14
N GLY A 52 9.40 -6.46 -8.33
CA GLY A 52 10.12 -7.58 -7.71
C GLY A 52 10.22 -8.83 -8.60
N LYS A 53 9.77 -8.78 -9.85
CA LYS A 53 9.82 -9.94 -10.77
C LYS A 53 11.03 -9.85 -11.68
N GLU A 54 11.64 -11.00 -11.92
CA GLU A 54 12.78 -11.15 -12.82
C GLU A 54 12.46 -10.63 -14.23
N PHE A 55 13.42 -9.96 -14.86
CA PHE A 55 13.39 -9.37 -16.20
C PHE A 55 12.48 -8.14 -16.40
N TYR A 56 11.62 -7.76 -15.46
CA TYR A 56 10.72 -6.63 -15.67
C TYR A 56 11.41 -5.26 -15.57
N LEU A 57 12.40 -5.10 -14.70
CA LEU A 57 13.09 -3.81 -14.49
C LEU A 57 13.81 -3.29 -15.74
N GLY A 58 14.16 -4.18 -16.68
CA GLY A 58 14.72 -3.78 -17.98
C GLY A 58 13.80 -2.86 -18.80
N ALA A 59 12.48 -2.90 -18.58
CA ALA A 59 11.52 -2.02 -19.23
C ALA A 59 11.62 -0.55 -18.77
N LEU A 60 12.33 -0.27 -17.68
CA LEU A 60 12.55 1.08 -17.15
C LEU A 60 13.74 1.79 -17.81
N GLU A 61 14.57 1.08 -18.57
CA GLU A 61 15.76 1.67 -19.20
C GLU A 61 15.39 2.75 -20.20
N GLY A 62 16.01 3.93 -20.04
CA GLY A 62 15.75 5.08 -20.89
C GLY A 62 14.39 5.76 -20.67
N LYS A 63 13.62 5.33 -19.66
CA LYS A 63 12.32 5.93 -19.36
C LYS A 63 12.46 7.04 -18.31
N VAL A 64 11.57 8.02 -18.40
CA VAL A 64 11.51 9.16 -17.47
C VAL A 64 10.32 9.06 -16.51
N CYS A 65 9.32 8.25 -16.87
CA CYS A 65 8.16 8.01 -16.05
C CYS A 65 7.70 6.55 -16.20
N ASN A 66 7.15 5.99 -15.12
CA ASN A 66 6.42 4.73 -15.17
C ASN A 66 4.96 5.00 -14.80
N ILE A 67 4.02 4.64 -15.67
CA ILE A 67 2.58 4.80 -15.44
C ILE A 67 1.95 3.42 -15.41
N GLY A 68 1.69 2.90 -14.22
CA GLY A 68 0.99 1.63 -14.01
C GLY A 68 -0.49 1.89 -13.77
N ASP A 69 -1.32 1.57 -14.74
CA ASP A 69 -2.76 1.73 -14.63
C ASP A 69 -3.45 0.48 -14.12
N ASP A 70 -4.63 0.68 -13.50
CA ASP A 70 -5.48 -0.39 -12.98
C ASP A 70 -4.69 -1.40 -12.11
N ILE A 71 -4.01 -0.86 -11.08
CA ILE A 71 -3.30 -1.70 -10.13
C ILE A 71 -4.29 -2.51 -9.29
N SER A 72 -3.99 -3.78 -9.10
CA SER A 72 -4.81 -4.65 -8.28
C SER A 72 -4.63 -4.33 -6.79
N ASN A 73 -5.66 -4.61 -5.99
CA ASN A 73 -5.58 -4.54 -4.53
C ASN A 73 -4.84 -5.73 -3.90
N LYS A 74 -4.20 -6.58 -4.73
CA LYS A 74 -3.43 -7.74 -4.25
C LYS A 74 -2.30 -7.31 -3.34
N TYR A 75 -2.06 -8.13 -2.33
CA TYR A 75 -0.99 -7.92 -1.36
C TYR A 75 0.39 -7.89 -2.02
N LEU A 76 1.17 -6.85 -1.71
CA LEU A 76 2.55 -6.69 -2.17
C LEU A 76 3.49 -7.33 -1.15
N ASP A 77 3.94 -8.55 -1.42
CA ASP A 77 4.87 -9.26 -0.53
C ASP A 77 6.29 -8.68 -0.61
N GLU A 78 6.72 -8.28 -1.81
CA GLU A 78 8.05 -7.73 -2.05
C GLU A 78 7.97 -6.34 -2.71
N VAL A 79 8.55 -5.35 -2.04
CA VAL A 79 8.54 -3.94 -2.48
C VAL A 79 9.93 -3.30 -2.48
N SER A 80 11.00 -4.07 -2.22
CA SER A 80 12.36 -3.51 -2.07
C SER A 80 12.86 -2.88 -3.37
N ASP A 81 12.68 -3.54 -4.50
CA ASP A 81 13.11 -3.01 -5.80
C ASP A 81 12.30 -1.78 -6.19
N LEU A 82 10.97 -1.79 -5.97
CA LEU A 82 10.14 -0.61 -6.17
C LEU A 82 10.62 0.57 -5.30
N MET A 83 10.91 0.32 -4.03
CA MET A 83 11.43 1.35 -3.12
C MET A 83 12.78 1.90 -3.58
N SER A 84 13.66 1.03 -4.09
CA SER A 84 14.97 1.41 -4.61
C SER A 84 14.84 2.25 -5.88
N VAL A 85 14.00 1.83 -6.82
CA VAL A 85 13.69 2.59 -8.05
C VAL A 85 13.15 3.98 -7.70
N VAL A 86 12.17 4.07 -6.80
CA VAL A 86 11.57 5.36 -6.37
C VAL A 86 12.59 6.27 -5.71
N SER A 87 13.59 5.71 -5.01
CA SER A 87 14.66 6.46 -4.35
C SER A 87 15.84 6.82 -5.26
N GLY A 88 15.94 6.20 -6.44
CA GLY A 88 17.13 6.28 -7.29
C GLY A 88 18.31 5.47 -6.74
N ASP A 89 18.04 4.50 -5.87
CA ASP A 89 19.07 3.60 -5.33
C ASP A 89 19.41 2.52 -6.39
N PRO A 90 20.59 1.88 -6.33
CA PRO A 90 20.97 0.84 -7.27
C PRO A 90 20.08 -0.39 -7.13
N VAL A 91 19.74 -0.98 -8.27
CA VAL A 91 19.00 -2.25 -8.37
C VAL A 91 19.67 -3.18 -9.38
N GLN A 92 19.51 -4.48 -9.18
CA GLN A 92 19.99 -5.48 -10.14
C GLN A 92 18.96 -5.66 -11.25
N VAL A 93 19.41 -5.48 -12.49
CA VAL A 93 18.59 -5.69 -13.68
C VAL A 93 19.03 -6.96 -14.39
N ASN A 94 18.15 -7.96 -14.39
CA ASN A 94 18.37 -9.19 -15.10
C ASN A 94 17.88 -9.06 -16.55
N LYS A 95 18.72 -9.45 -17.50
CA LYS A 95 18.37 -9.54 -18.93
C LYS A 95 18.56 -10.97 -19.40
N LYS A 96 17.57 -11.49 -20.14
CA LYS A 96 17.62 -12.87 -20.65
C LYS A 96 18.92 -13.11 -21.44
N GLY A 97 19.69 -14.11 -21.05
CA GLY A 97 20.93 -14.47 -21.71
C GLY A 97 22.12 -13.54 -21.47
N LYS A 98 22.03 -12.62 -20.51
CA LYS A 98 23.12 -11.70 -20.13
C LYS A 98 23.39 -11.79 -18.63
N GLN A 99 24.60 -11.38 -18.22
CA GLN A 99 24.90 -11.21 -16.80
C GLN A 99 24.05 -10.08 -16.21
N PRO A 100 23.59 -10.21 -14.95
CA PRO A 100 22.92 -9.13 -14.23
C PRO A 100 23.79 -7.87 -14.21
N VAL A 101 23.16 -6.72 -14.39
CA VAL A 101 23.85 -5.41 -14.32
C VAL A 101 23.22 -4.56 -13.23
N GLU A 102 24.05 -3.79 -12.53
CA GLU A 102 23.56 -2.76 -11.62
C GLU A 102 23.07 -1.56 -12.44
N ALA A 103 21.88 -1.08 -12.15
CA ALA A 103 21.32 0.12 -12.75
C ALA A 103 20.73 1.06 -11.69
N ARG A 104 20.69 2.35 -12.01
CA ARG A 104 19.97 3.39 -11.25
C ARG A 104 18.94 4.01 -12.17
N PHE A 105 17.72 4.10 -11.68
CA PHE A 105 16.61 4.69 -12.42
C PHE A 105 16.29 6.07 -11.85
N ASN A 106 16.16 7.06 -12.72
CA ASN A 106 15.72 8.40 -12.37
C ASN A 106 14.38 8.70 -13.06
N LEU A 107 13.32 8.08 -12.58
CA LEU A 107 11.98 8.20 -13.15
C LEU A 107 10.92 8.37 -12.04
N LEU A 108 9.81 9.02 -12.37
CA LEU A 108 8.65 9.08 -11.50
C LEU A 108 7.78 7.84 -11.71
N CYS A 109 7.40 7.17 -10.62
CA CYS A 109 6.38 6.14 -10.65
C CYS A 109 5.00 6.75 -10.34
N VAL A 110 4.06 6.60 -11.25
CA VAL A 110 2.64 6.94 -11.08
C VAL A 110 1.82 5.66 -11.22
N PHE A 111 0.95 5.40 -10.28
CA PHE A 111 0.05 4.26 -10.30
C PHE A 111 -1.39 4.74 -10.12
N SER A 112 -2.34 4.02 -10.71
CA SER A 112 -3.76 4.29 -10.47
C SER A 112 -4.53 3.00 -10.17
N GLY A 113 -5.55 3.12 -9.35
CA GLY A 113 -6.44 2.01 -8.99
C GLY A 113 -7.69 2.52 -8.26
N ASN A 114 -8.65 1.64 -8.09
CA ASN A 114 -9.80 1.94 -7.24
C ASN A 114 -9.42 1.84 -5.77
N ASP A 115 -8.67 0.80 -5.43
CA ASP A 115 -8.11 0.56 -4.10
C ASP A 115 -6.59 0.51 -4.13
N LEU A 116 -5.98 0.63 -2.96
CA LEU A 116 -4.54 0.47 -2.80
C LEU A 116 -4.19 -0.95 -2.31
N PRO A 117 -3.17 -1.58 -2.89
CA PRO A 117 -2.70 -2.85 -2.40
C PRO A 117 -2.09 -2.71 -1.01
N ASN A 118 -2.45 -3.62 -0.10
CA ASN A 118 -1.73 -3.75 1.14
C ASN A 118 -0.29 -4.21 0.88
N ALA A 119 0.68 -3.66 1.62
CA ALA A 119 2.07 -4.04 1.49
C ALA A 119 2.60 -4.70 2.76
N ARG A 120 3.46 -5.70 2.57
CA ARG A 120 4.16 -6.34 3.69
C ARG A 120 5.04 -5.38 4.47
N ASN A 121 5.62 -4.41 3.79
CA ASN A 121 6.49 -3.41 4.40
C ASN A 121 5.66 -2.32 5.07
N LYS A 122 5.71 -2.29 6.41
CA LYS A 122 5.00 -1.33 7.26
C LYS A 122 5.94 -0.30 7.90
N THR A 123 7.11 -0.11 7.31
CA THR A 123 8.11 0.82 7.84
C THR A 123 7.85 2.24 7.36
N ASN A 124 8.36 3.22 8.12
CA ASN A 124 8.40 4.61 7.67
C ASN A 124 9.12 4.76 6.32
N GLY A 125 10.06 3.84 6.01
CA GLY A 125 10.74 3.78 4.73
C GLY A 125 9.77 3.60 3.56
N TRP A 126 8.76 2.74 3.69
CA TRP A 126 7.70 2.56 2.71
C TRP A 126 6.78 3.78 2.66
N TYR A 127 6.16 4.13 3.78
CA TYR A 127 5.13 5.17 3.84
C TYR A 127 5.61 6.55 3.39
N ARG A 128 6.85 6.94 3.70
CA ARG A 128 7.40 8.24 3.27
C ARG A 128 7.54 8.36 1.76
N ARG A 129 7.56 7.24 1.03
CA ARG A 129 7.65 7.20 -0.44
C ARG A 129 6.30 7.29 -1.13
N LEU A 130 5.20 7.26 -0.40
CA LEU A 130 3.86 7.33 -0.95
C LEU A 130 3.35 8.76 -1.00
N CYS A 131 2.76 9.14 -2.13
CA CYS A 131 1.93 10.33 -2.29
C CYS A 131 0.57 9.86 -2.82
N ILE A 132 -0.40 9.68 -1.93
CA ILE A 132 -1.71 9.13 -2.27
C ILE A 132 -2.66 10.27 -2.55
N ILE A 133 -3.09 10.42 -3.79
CA ILE A 133 -3.96 11.49 -4.25
C ILE A 133 -5.36 10.93 -4.48
N PRO A 134 -6.36 11.30 -3.65
CA PRO A 134 -7.73 10.87 -3.86
C PRO A 134 -8.38 11.61 -5.03
N PHE A 135 -9.02 10.86 -5.91
CA PHE A 135 -9.85 11.33 -6.99
C PHE A 135 -11.32 11.09 -6.62
N ASN A 136 -11.92 12.06 -5.95
CA ASN A 136 -13.25 11.95 -5.34
C ASN A 136 -14.37 12.50 -6.22
N ALA A 137 -14.06 12.98 -7.43
CA ALA A 137 -15.08 13.44 -8.36
C ALA A 137 -15.86 12.24 -8.94
N ASP A 138 -17.12 12.49 -9.26
CA ASP A 138 -17.94 11.59 -10.05
C ASP A 138 -18.40 12.34 -11.30
N PHE A 139 -17.95 11.87 -12.47
CA PHE A 139 -18.28 12.46 -13.76
C PHE A 139 -19.29 11.61 -14.56
N ASN A 140 -20.00 10.71 -13.89
CA ASN A 140 -21.02 9.90 -14.55
C ASN A 140 -22.24 10.75 -14.97
N GLY A 141 -22.85 10.40 -16.08
CA GLY A 141 -24.08 11.01 -16.57
C GLY A 141 -23.87 12.38 -17.24
N GLU A 142 -24.73 13.35 -16.93
CA GLU A 142 -24.76 14.66 -17.62
C GLU A 142 -23.50 15.53 -17.42
N VAL A 143 -22.67 15.22 -16.42
CA VAL A 143 -21.42 15.94 -16.15
C VAL A 143 -20.23 15.36 -16.89
N GLU A 144 -20.40 14.25 -17.60
CA GLU A 144 -19.34 13.63 -18.39
C GLU A 144 -18.96 14.53 -19.58
N ARG A 145 -17.65 14.72 -19.73
CA ARG A 145 -17.08 15.53 -20.80
C ARG A 145 -15.96 14.77 -21.52
N PRO A 146 -16.32 13.82 -22.39
CA PRO A 146 -15.35 12.96 -23.08
C PRO A 146 -14.38 13.74 -23.95
N GLU A 147 -14.80 14.90 -24.49
CA GLU A 147 -13.94 15.77 -25.30
C GLU A 147 -12.68 16.23 -24.57
N ILE A 148 -12.69 16.28 -23.23
CA ILE A 148 -11.49 16.61 -22.43
C ILE A 148 -10.40 15.57 -22.68
N LYS A 149 -10.75 14.27 -22.65
CA LYS A 149 -9.81 13.16 -22.86
C LYS A 149 -9.55 12.90 -24.34
N ASP A 150 -10.57 13.04 -25.17
CA ASP A 150 -10.49 12.61 -26.58
C ASP A 150 -9.89 13.69 -27.49
N GLU A 151 -10.05 14.96 -27.14
CA GLU A 151 -9.62 16.09 -27.95
C GLU A 151 -8.66 17.03 -27.21
N PHE A 152 -9.09 17.64 -26.08
CA PHE A 152 -8.38 18.76 -25.47
C PHE A 152 -6.98 18.40 -25.00
N ILE A 153 -6.81 17.27 -24.28
CA ILE A 153 -5.49 16.86 -23.79
C ILE A 153 -4.54 16.36 -24.92
N LYS A 154 -5.00 16.32 -26.17
CA LYS A 154 -4.20 16.03 -27.36
C LYS A 154 -3.86 17.29 -28.15
N ASP A 155 -4.53 18.41 -27.83
CA ASP A 155 -4.29 19.69 -28.50
C ASP A 155 -2.88 20.21 -28.18
N LYS A 156 -2.11 20.46 -29.23
CA LYS A 156 -0.71 20.88 -29.10
C LYS A 156 -0.54 22.21 -28.37
N ALA A 157 -1.42 23.18 -28.65
CA ALA A 157 -1.35 24.50 -28.02
C ALA A 157 -1.66 24.41 -26.51
N LEU A 158 -2.61 23.55 -26.12
CA LEU A 158 -2.90 23.26 -24.73
C LEU A 158 -1.71 22.59 -24.04
N LEU A 159 -1.12 21.58 -24.66
CA LEU A 159 0.05 20.87 -24.10
C LEU A 159 1.26 21.81 -23.95
N GLU A 160 1.54 22.65 -24.94
CA GLU A 160 2.59 23.67 -24.88
C GLU A 160 2.32 24.69 -23.74
N TRP A 161 1.08 25.13 -23.57
CA TRP A 161 0.71 26.02 -22.50
C TRP A 161 0.87 25.36 -21.11
N VAL A 162 0.43 24.10 -20.96
CA VAL A 162 0.61 23.33 -19.72
C VAL A 162 2.10 23.19 -19.41
N LEU A 163 2.91 22.80 -20.42
CA LEU A 163 4.34 22.66 -20.27
C LEU A 163 5.00 23.99 -19.87
N PHE A 164 4.63 25.10 -20.52
CA PHE A 164 5.10 26.43 -20.15
C PHE A 164 4.81 26.75 -18.70
N LYS A 165 3.60 26.51 -18.21
CA LYS A 165 3.21 26.73 -16.81
C LYS A 165 4.04 25.88 -15.84
N ILE A 166 4.32 24.63 -16.20
CA ILE A 166 5.07 23.70 -15.37
C ILE A 166 6.55 24.09 -15.30
N LEU A 167 7.16 24.46 -16.41
CA LEU A 167 8.56 24.89 -16.48
C LEU A 167 8.82 26.22 -15.77
N ASN A 168 7.81 27.09 -15.70
CA ASN A 168 7.88 28.36 -14.98
C ASN A 168 7.33 28.27 -13.53
N MET A 169 7.06 27.07 -13.04
CA MET A 169 6.64 26.88 -11.66
C MET A 169 7.83 27.10 -10.72
N ALA A 170 7.60 27.76 -9.59
CA ALA A 170 8.62 27.92 -8.56
C ALA A 170 9.14 26.54 -8.09
N ASP A 171 10.43 26.49 -7.80
CA ASP A 171 11.07 25.30 -7.25
C ASP A 171 10.42 24.89 -5.92
N PHE A 172 10.41 23.59 -5.68
CA PHE A 172 9.87 23.01 -4.47
C PHE A 172 10.72 21.80 -4.03
N ASP A 173 11.02 21.72 -2.74
CA ASP A 173 11.79 20.61 -2.17
C ASP A 173 10.92 19.40 -1.84
N LYS A 174 9.63 19.63 -1.58
CA LYS A 174 8.67 18.61 -1.19
C LYS A 174 7.35 18.81 -1.91
N PHE A 175 6.65 17.72 -2.19
CA PHE A 175 5.27 17.81 -2.64
C PHE A 175 4.42 18.55 -1.59
N ILE A 176 3.55 19.42 -2.06
CA ILE A 176 2.47 19.93 -1.24
C ILE A 176 1.53 18.76 -0.96
N GLU A 177 1.32 18.46 0.31
CA GLU A 177 0.42 17.42 0.76
C GLU A 177 -0.80 18.05 1.42
N PRO A 178 -1.88 18.31 0.66
CA PRO A 178 -3.15 18.81 1.21
C PRO A 178 -3.70 17.87 2.29
N LYS A 179 -4.65 18.36 3.09
CA LYS A 179 -5.28 17.55 4.15
C LYS A 179 -5.83 16.22 3.64
N ALA A 180 -6.42 16.21 2.43
CA ALA A 180 -6.94 14.99 1.81
C ALA A 180 -5.84 13.94 1.55
N VAL A 181 -4.68 14.35 1.02
CA VAL A 181 -3.52 13.47 0.76
C VAL A 181 -2.96 12.90 2.07
N LYS A 182 -2.81 13.75 3.10
CA LYS A 182 -2.35 13.30 4.42
C LYS A 182 -3.33 12.33 5.08
N LYS A 183 -4.64 12.61 4.97
CA LYS A 183 -5.69 11.74 5.48
C LYS A 183 -5.64 10.36 4.81
N MET A 184 -5.56 10.31 3.47
CA MET A 184 -5.43 9.05 2.73
C MET A 184 -4.21 8.24 3.13
N LEU A 185 -3.06 8.88 3.33
CA LEU A 185 -1.87 8.16 3.80
C LEU A 185 -2.07 7.57 5.20
N THR A 186 -2.72 8.32 6.11
CA THR A 186 -3.01 7.83 7.46
C THR A 186 -3.99 6.65 7.42
N GLU A 187 -5.04 6.74 6.62
CA GLU A 187 -6.01 5.65 6.42
C GLU A 187 -5.33 4.42 5.83
N TYR A 188 -4.48 4.60 4.82
CA TYR A 188 -3.70 3.51 4.24
C TYR A 188 -2.77 2.85 5.28
N GLN A 189 -2.07 3.64 6.11
CA GLN A 189 -1.23 3.12 7.18
C GLN A 189 -2.02 2.25 8.16
N ASN A 190 -3.20 2.73 8.57
CA ASN A 190 -4.07 1.99 9.47
C ASN A 190 -4.56 0.68 8.83
N ASN A 191 -5.05 0.73 7.60
CA ASN A 191 -5.59 -0.43 6.89
C ASN A 191 -4.51 -1.45 6.51
N ASN A 192 -3.28 -1.02 6.29
CA ASN A 192 -2.16 -1.92 5.98
C ASN A 192 -1.69 -2.76 7.19
N ASP A 193 -2.12 -2.44 8.40
CA ASP A 193 -1.82 -3.22 9.60
C ASP A 193 -2.94 -4.20 9.96
N TYR A 194 -2.95 -5.36 9.27
CA TYR A 194 -3.96 -6.40 9.46
C TYR A 194 -4.03 -6.94 10.90
N ILE A 195 -2.96 -6.85 11.70
CA ILE A 195 -3.01 -7.24 13.11
C ILE A 195 -3.82 -6.20 13.90
N LYS A 196 -3.58 -4.92 13.66
CA LYS A 196 -4.36 -3.84 14.27
C LYS A 196 -5.83 -3.99 13.89
N VAL A 197 -6.13 -4.11 12.60
CA VAL A 197 -7.51 -4.26 12.10
C VAL A 197 -8.18 -5.50 12.69
N TRP A 198 -7.46 -6.63 12.83
CA TRP A 198 -7.98 -7.82 13.48
C TRP A 198 -8.26 -7.62 14.97
N VAL A 199 -7.37 -6.95 15.69
CA VAL A 199 -7.59 -6.61 17.11
C VAL A 199 -8.82 -5.74 17.26
N GLU A 200 -8.95 -4.69 16.46
CA GLU A 200 -10.07 -3.74 16.50
C GLU A 200 -11.42 -4.35 16.10
N ASN A 201 -11.43 -5.17 15.06
CA ASN A 201 -12.68 -5.64 14.45
C ASN A 201 -13.06 -7.08 14.86
N TYR A 202 -12.14 -7.81 15.47
CA TYR A 202 -12.40 -9.20 15.87
C TYR A 202 -12.05 -9.46 17.34
N TYR A 203 -10.80 -9.26 17.77
CA TYR A 203 -10.33 -9.66 19.09
C TYR A 203 -11.09 -8.95 20.21
N ILE A 204 -11.18 -7.64 20.13
CA ILE A 204 -11.89 -6.81 21.14
C ILE A 204 -13.41 -7.02 21.08
N PRO A 205 -14.08 -6.92 19.94
CA PRO A 205 -15.54 -7.10 19.86
C PRO A 205 -16.02 -8.48 20.32
N ASN A 206 -15.22 -9.53 20.16
CA ASN A 206 -15.53 -10.87 20.65
C ASN A 206 -15.20 -11.09 22.15
N GLY A 207 -14.80 -10.04 22.87
CA GLY A 207 -14.51 -10.13 24.31
C GLY A 207 -13.19 -10.84 24.65
N TRP A 208 -12.36 -11.15 23.68
CA TRP A 208 -11.10 -11.88 23.91
C TRP A 208 -10.09 -11.10 24.74
N HIS A 209 -10.18 -9.79 24.74
CA HIS A 209 -9.34 -8.90 25.56
C HIS A 209 -9.61 -9.01 27.07
N GLU A 210 -10.77 -9.56 27.46
CA GLU A 210 -11.15 -9.80 28.87
C GLU A 210 -10.82 -11.22 29.34
N VAL A 211 -10.50 -12.11 28.39
CA VAL A 211 -10.15 -13.51 28.67
C VAL A 211 -8.81 -13.58 29.41
N ASN A 212 -8.77 -14.27 30.53
CA ASN A 212 -7.57 -14.38 31.36
C ASN A 212 -6.37 -14.98 30.63
N HIS A 213 -6.60 -15.86 29.64
CA HIS A 213 -5.59 -16.50 28.83
C HIS A 213 -6.18 -16.94 27.50
N VAL A 214 -5.64 -16.44 26.39
CA VAL A 214 -6.01 -16.82 25.03
C VAL A 214 -4.90 -17.68 24.43
N PRO A 215 -5.16 -18.97 24.14
CA PRO A 215 -4.16 -19.85 23.54
C PRO A 215 -3.64 -19.30 22.22
N MET A 216 -2.31 -19.28 22.05
CA MET A 216 -1.65 -18.69 20.88
C MET A 216 -2.08 -19.36 19.58
N PHE A 217 -2.33 -20.66 19.58
CA PHE A 217 -2.76 -21.37 18.38
C PHE A 217 -4.17 -20.95 17.93
N ILE A 218 -5.09 -20.70 18.87
CA ILE A 218 -6.45 -20.20 18.56
C ILE A 218 -6.33 -18.79 17.96
N ALA A 219 -5.61 -17.90 18.64
CA ALA A 219 -5.41 -16.53 18.16
C ALA A 219 -4.78 -16.50 16.75
N ARG A 220 -3.78 -17.36 16.49
CA ARG A 220 -3.14 -17.46 15.17
C ARG A 220 -4.05 -17.99 14.09
N ASN A 221 -4.85 -19.02 14.40
CA ASN A 221 -5.79 -19.59 13.42
C ASN A 221 -6.86 -18.57 13.04
N LYS A 222 -7.43 -17.86 14.03
CA LYS A 222 -8.43 -16.82 13.77
C LYS A 222 -7.87 -15.61 13.02
N LEU A 223 -6.62 -15.23 13.29
CA LEU A 223 -5.97 -14.20 12.46
C LEU A 223 -5.74 -14.69 11.03
N LYS A 224 -5.40 -15.96 10.81
CA LYS A 224 -5.24 -16.48 9.44
C LYS A 224 -6.55 -16.45 8.68
N GLU A 225 -7.63 -16.95 9.27
CA GLU A 225 -8.98 -16.90 8.69
C GLU A 225 -9.32 -15.44 8.30
N PHE A 226 -9.16 -14.51 9.24
CA PHE A 226 -9.40 -13.09 8.98
C PHE A 226 -8.50 -12.52 7.88
N ALA A 227 -7.22 -12.89 7.84
CA ALA A 227 -6.28 -12.42 6.83
C ALA A 227 -6.65 -12.93 5.43
N GLU A 228 -7.09 -14.20 5.32
CA GLU A 228 -7.60 -14.79 4.08
C GLU A 228 -8.85 -14.05 3.58
N ASP A 229 -9.78 -13.73 4.47
CA ASP A 229 -10.99 -12.97 4.16
C ASP A 229 -10.70 -11.59 3.57
N ILE A 230 -9.61 -10.94 4.01
CA ILE A 230 -9.15 -9.64 3.48
C ILE A 230 -8.10 -9.77 2.37
N GLY A 231 -7.91 -10.96 1.79
CA GLY A 231 -7.05 -11.20 0.64
C GLY A 231 -5.56 -11.37 0.94
N ILE A 232 -5.19 -11.69 2.19
CA ILE A 232 -3.80 -11.97 2.59
C ILE A 232 -3.57 -13.47 2.71
N ASP A 233 -3.08 -14.12 1.66
CA ASP A 233 -2.90 -15.57 1.59
C ASP A 233 -1.90 -16.15 2.63
N LYS A 234 -0.89 -15.37 3.02
CA LYS A 234 0.20 -15.84 3.91
C LYS A 234 0.58 -14.79 4.96
N PRO A 235 -0.23 -14.61 6.01
CA PRO A 235 0.09 -13.65 7.06
C PRO A 235 1.37 -14.05 7.80
N LYS A 236 2.28 -13.09 8.01
CA LYS A 236 3.51 -13.32 8.78
C LYS A 236 3.23 -13.34 10.27
N LEU A 237 3.55 -14.47 10.90
CA LEU A 237 3.30 -14.71 12.31
C LEU A 237 4.57 -14.70 13.20
N GLY A 238 5.73 -14.26 12.68
CA GLY A 238 7.01 -14.35 13.41
C GLY A 238 7.02 -13.65 14.79
N GLN A 239 6.47 -12.46 14.88
CA GLN A 239 6.32 -11.72 16.16
C GLN A 239 4.85 -11.52 16.54
N PHE A 240 3.98 -12.38 16.07
CA PHE A 240 2.53 -12.24 16.20
C PHE A 240 2.09 -11.87 17.61
N GLY A 241 2.46 -12.67 18.62
CA GLY A 241 2.02 -12.43 20.00
C GLY A 241 2.45 -11.06 20.53
N LYS A 242 3.68 -10.62 20.25
CA LYS A 242 4.17 -9.30 20.65
C LYS A 242 3.40 -8.17 19.98
N ASN A 243 3.11 -8.32 18.69
CA ASN A 243 2.39 -7.31 17.93
C ASN A 243 0.93 -7.20 18.41
N VAL A 244 0.28 -8.33 18.68
CA VAL A 244 -1.09 -8.35 19.24
C VAL A 244 -1.11 -7.71 20.61
N ILE A 245 -0.18 -8.04 21.51
CA ILE A 245 -0.08 -7.41 22.84
C ILE A 245 0.13 -5.91 22.71
N SER A 246 1.07 -5.47 21.90
CA SER A 246 1.32 -4.05 21.69
C SER A 246 0.08 -3.29 21.23
N GLU A 247 -0.75 -3.91 20.42
CA GLU A 247 -1.99 -3.29 19.95
C GLU A 247 -3.09 -3.34 21.00
N LEU A 248 -3.23 -4.46 21.71
CA LEU A 248 -4.19 -4.58 22.83
C LEU A 248 -3.91 -3.56 23.93
N GLU A 249 -2.66 -3.39 24.36
CA GLU A 249 -2.27 -2.43 25.39
C GLU A 249 -2.58 -0.98 25.01
N LYS A 250 -2.42 -0.63 23.73
CA LYS A 250 -2.79 0.70 23.22
C LYS A 250 -4.29 0.97 23.31
N GLN A 251 -5.11 -0.05 23.00
CA GLN A 251 -6.56 0.11 22.87
C GLN A 251 -7.32 -0.11 24.17
N THR A 252 -6.88 -1.05 25.00
CA THR A 252 -7.60 -1.44 26.22
C THR A 252 -7.03 -0.82 27.49
N HIS A 253 -5.81 -0.26 27.42
CA HIS A 253 -5.05 0.23 28.60
C HIS A 253 -4.73 -0.84 29.65
N ASN A 254 -5.00 -2.13 29.35
CA ASN A 254 -4.63 -3.27 30.18
C ASN A 254 -3.22 -3.73 29.82
N LYS A 255 -2.59 -4.50 30.72
CA LYS A 255 -1.30 -5.13 30.46
C LYS A 255 -1.47 -6.60 30.08
N TYR A 256 -0.64 -7.04 29.17
CA TYR A 256 -0.64 -8.42 28.69
C TYR A 256 0.78 -8.97 28.63
N ASN A 257 0.91 -10.28 28.80
CA ASN A 257 2.17 -10.98 28.57
C ASN A 257 1.97 -12.27 27.76
N ILE A 258 3.06 -12.92 27.40
CA ILE A 258 3.05 -14.20 26.67
C ILE A 258 3.65 -15.28 27.57
N GLY A 259 2.93 -16.36 27.76
CA GLY A 259 3.41 -17.48 28.57
C GLY A 259 2.44 -18.67 28.59
N ASN A 260 2.83 -19.70 29.28
CA ASN A 260 1.95 -20.84 29.54
C ASN A 260 0.84 -20.43 30.51
N GLY A 261 -0.35 -20.89 30.26
CA GLY A 261 -1.51 -20.59 31.08
C GLY A 261 -2.67 -21.54 30.83
N THR A 262 -3.70 -21.40 31.65
CA THR A 262 -4.95 -22.14 31.51
C THR A 262 -6.09 -21.16 31.36
N THR A 263 -6.87 -21.31 30.29
CA THR A 263 -8.08 -20.53 30.10
C THR A 263 -9.15 -21.02 31.07
N LYS A 264 -9.86 -20.10 31.71
CA LYS A 264 -10.98 -20.47 32.56
C LYS A 264 -12.16 -21.00 31.74
N LYS A 265 -12.89 -21.96 32.27
CA LYS A 265 -14.02 -22.61 31.58
C LYS A 265 -15.08 -21.64 31.09
N GLU A 266 -15.32 -20.57 31.85
CA GLU A 266 -16.29 -19.52 31.51
C GLU A 266 -16.03 -18.83 30.16
N PHE A 267 -14.80 -18.91 29.65
CA PHE A 267 -14.40 -18.30 28.37
C PHE A 267 -14.30 -19.30 27.21
N TYR A 268 -14.54 -20.60 27.42
CA TYR A 268 -14.36 -21.59 26.36
C TYR A 268 -15.28 -21.32 25.17
N ASP A 269 -16.55 -21.01 25.42
CA ASP A 269 -17.52 -20.72 24.36
C ASP A 269 -17.16 -19.44 23.60
N THR A 270 -16.49 -18.47 24.24
CA THR A 270 -16.00 -17.24 23.61
C THR A 270 -14.87 -17.53 22.63
N LEU A 271 -13.98 -18.47 22.96
CA LEU A 271 -12.80 -18.81 22.15
C LEU A 271 -13.06 -19.95 21.16
N ASP A 272 -13.98 -20.84 21.49
CA ASP A 272 -14.28 -22.07 20.75
C ASP A 272 -15.77 -22.37 20.74
N PRO A 273 -16.60 -21.54 20.09
CA PRO A 273 -18.04 -21.69 20.10
C PRO A 273 -18.54 -23.02 19.49
N ASN A 274 -17.71 -23.67 18.68
CA ASN A 274 -18.02 -24.93 18.03
C ASN A 274 -17.40 -26.16 18.72
N GLY A 275 -16.66 -25.98 19.82
CA GLY A 275 -16.05 -27.07 20.57
C GLY A 275 -14.92 -27.83 19.86
N PHE A 276 -14.27 -27.23 18.86
CA PHE A 276 -13.21 -27.87 18.07
C PHE A 276 -11.95 -28.21 18.86
N TYR A 277 -11.64 -27.41 19.88
CA TYR A 277 -10.35 -27.48 20.55
C TYR A 277 -10.37 -28.32 21.84
N GLY A 278 -11.55 -28.60 22.37
CA GLY A 278 -11.73 -29.48 23.54
C GLY A 278 -10.85 -29.09 24.73
N ASN A 279 -10.08 -30.03 25.28
CA ASN A 279 -9.20 -29.82 26.45
C ASN A 279 -7.90 -29.03 26.18
N LYS A 280 -7.70 -28.48 24.97
CA LYS A 280 -6.49 -27.72 24.59
C LYS A 280 -6.34 -26.35 25.23
N PHE A 281 -7.14 -26.05 26.25
CA PHE A 281 -7.11 -24.78 26.99
C PHE A 281 -6.22 -24.82 28.24
N ILE A 282 -5.60 -25.95 28.56
CA ILE A 282 -4.87 -26.18 29.84
C ILE A 282 -3.35 -26.18 29.56
N GLY A 283 -2.62 -25.34 30.31
CA GLY A 283 -1.16 -25.34 30.31
C GLY A 283 -0.48 -24.96 28.99
N VAL A 284 -1.21 -24.29 28.09
CA VAL A 284 -0.70 -23.98 26.75
C VAL A 284 -0.11 -22.57 26.67
N TRP A 285 0.77 -22.39 25.69
CA TRP A 285 1.36 -21.09 25.37
C TRP A 285 0.32 -20.13 24.77
N GLY A 286 0.23 -18.92 25.32
CA GLY A 286 -0.78 -17.96 24.88
C GLY A 286 -0.57 -16.52 25.36
N ILE A 287 -1.55 -15.66 25.06
CA ILE A 287 -1.64 -14.27 25.52
C ILE A 287 -2.39 -14.26 26.84
N LYS A 288 -1.78 -13.68 27.87
CA LYS A 288 -2.32 -13.59 29.22
C LYS A 288 -2.60 -12.16 29.57
N LEU A 289 -3.81 -11.91 30.09
CA LEU A 289 -4.17 -10.65 30.73
C LEU A 289 -3.49 -10.58 32.10
N GLU A 290 -2.72 -9.54 32.34
CA GLU A 290 -2.15 -9.24 33.67
C GLU A 290 -3.21 -8.52 34.53
N LYS A 291 -3.38 -8.99 35.76
CA LYS A 291 -4.29 -8.37 36.71
C LYS A 291 -3.55 -7.34 37.54
#